data_85edd7a77e4125eb6ca29734d0adc262
#
_entry.id   85edd7a77e4125eb6ca29734d0adc262
#
_cell.length_a   1.000
_cell.length_b   1.000
_cell.length_c   1.000
_cell.angle_alpha   90.00
_cell.angle_beta   90.00
_cell.angle_gamma   90.00
#
_symmetry.space_group_name_H-M   'P 1'
#
loop_
_entity.id
_entity.type
_entity.pdbx_description
1 polymer ?
#
loop_
_entity_poly.entity_id
_entity_poly.type
_entity_poly.pdbx_seq_one_letter_code
_entity_poly.pdbx_strand_id
1 'polypeptide(L)'
;AWAVDPFTVRDIRVEGLQRVEPGTIFASIPLRVGELYNDEKGSAAIRSLFALGLFKDVRLEVSGDVLVVIVEERPTVAGVEFVGSKEFDKDILKKALRDTGLFEGQPFDKALADKSEQELKRQYVNRSLYAVTVVTTVTPIERNRVNLTFSVTEGEIAKIKDIRVVGAKDFSESSLRKLFDLNTGGWLSWYTKSDRYSRVELNADIETFRSSYLTRGSLDFRVDSTQVAISPDKQEITLPLNITEGPRFVVSRVRLAGNSWGLYEDVTSPVHITSGYAYRA
;
A
#
# COMPACT_ATOMS: atom_id res chain seq x y z
N ALA A 1 -35.78 16.82 -17.06
CA ALA A 1 -35.89 15.57 -17.82
C ALA A 1 -37.37 15.34 -18.07
N TRP A 2 -37.76 15.25 -19.31
CA TRP A 2 -39.14 14.90 -19.69
C TRP A 2 -39.24 13.38 -19.56
N ALA A 3 -40.23 12.92 -18.80
CA ALA A 3 -40.53 11.50 -18.73
C ALA A 3 -41.00 11.03 -20.12
N VAL A 4 -40.47 9.92 -20.57
CA VAL A 4 -40.91 9.31 -21.83
C VAL A 4 -42.10 8.40 -21.53
N ASP A 5 -43.16 8.56 -22.29
CA ASP A 5 -44.33 7.66 -22.17
C ASP A 5 -43.88 6.22 -22.47
N PRO A 6 -44.38 5.23 -21.70
CA PRO A 6 -44.04 3.83 -21.94
C PRO A 6 -44.46 3.38 -23.37
N PHE A 7 -43.56 2.65 -24.04
CA PHE A 7 -43.78 2.13 -25.39
C PHE A 7 -43.18 0.75 -25.56
N THR A 8 -43.67 -0.01 -26.53
CA THR A 8 -43.07 -1.31 -26.89
C THR A 8 -41.88 -1.08 -27.79
N VAL A 9 -40.73 -1.61 -27.42
CA VAL A 9 -39.46 -1.44 -28.16
C VAL A 9 -39.54 -2.28 -29.45
N ARG A 10 -39.54 -1.60 -30.60
CA ARG A 10 -39.53 -2.25 -31.92
C ARG A 10 -38.12 -2.66 -32.34
N ASP A 11 -37.13 -1.80 -32.02
CA ASP A 11 -35.70 -2.01 -32.35
C ASP A 11 -34.80 -1.32 -31.33
N ILE A 12 -33.58 -1.85 -31.18
CA ILE A 12 -32.55 -1.28 -30.35
C ILE A 12 -31.31 -1.02 -31.23
N ARG A 13 -30.91 0.25 -31.35
CA ARG A 13 -29.71 0.65 -32.08
C ARG A 13 -28.63 1.08 -31.11
N VAL A 14 -27.40 0.79 -31.47
CA VAL A 14 -26.21 1.21 -30.70
C VAL A 14 -25.33 2.07 -31.56
N GLU A 15 -24.97 3.23 -31.02
CA GLU A 15 -24.08 4.21 -31.67
C GLU A 15 -22.88 4.49 -30.79
N GLY A 16 -21.74 4.84 -31.43
CA GLY A 16 -20.50 5.26 -30.74
C GLY A 16 -19.54 4.11 -30.40
N LEU A 17 -19.85 2.88 -30.78
CA LEU A 17 -18.94 1.74 -30.60
C LEU A 17 -17.70 1.88 -31.52
N GLN A 18 -16.54 1.56 -30.98
CA GLN A 18 -15.27 1.52 -31.70
C GLN A 18 -14.58 0.17 -31.60
N ARG A 19 -14.47 -0.37 -30.39
CA ARG A 19 -13.82 -1.67 -30.08
C ARG A 19 -14.75 -2.65 -29.40
N VAL A 20 -15.73 -2.14 -28.63
CA VAL A 20 -16.68 -2.98 -27.92
C VAL A 20 -17.65 -3.58 -28.93
N GLU A 21 -17.84 -4.89 -28.85
CA GLU A 21 -18.79 -5.62 -29.66
C GLU A 21 -20.24 -5.24 -29.31
N PRO A 22 -21.14 -5.03 -30.29
CA PRO A 22 -22.55 -4.72 -30.02
C PRO A 22 -23.23 -5.74 -29.12
N GLY A 23 -22.84 -7.00 -29.21
CA GLY A 23 -23.35 -8.10 -28.36
C GLY A 23 -23.11 -7.86 -26.87
N THR A 24 -22.06 -7.16 -26.49
CA THR A 24 -21.79 -6.78 -25.09
C THR A 24 -22.87 -5.84 -24.57
N ILE A 25 -23.31 -4.89 -25.36
CA ILE A 25 -24.41 -3.97 -25.01
C ILE A 25 -25.70 -4.77 -24.82
N PHE A 26 -26.09 -5.57 -25.84
CA PHE A 26 -27.32 -6.34 -25.80
C PHE A 26 -27.36 -7.34 -24.66
N ALA A 27 -26.22 -7.93 -24.29
CA ALA A 27 -26.14 -8.86 -23.15
C ALA A 27 -26.28 -8.14 -21.80
N SER A 28 -25.91 -6.88 -21.72
CA SER A 28 -25.79 -6.14 -20.45
C SER A 28 -27.05 -5.34 -20.09
N ILE A 29 -27.82 -4.90 -21.09
CA ILE A 29 -29.04 -4.12 -20.83
C ILE A 29 -30.22 -5.03 -20.46
N PRO A 30 -31.07 -4.65 -19.48
CA PRO A 30 -32.24 -5.43 -19.07
C PRO A 30 -33.46 -5.10 -19.96
N LEU A 31 -33.25 -5.03 -21.28
CA LEU A 31 -34.27 -4.70 -22.27
C LEU A 31 -34.07 -5.52 -23.52
N ARG A 32 -35.19 -5.97 -24.10
CA ARG A 32 -35.23 -6.70 -25.38
C ARG A 32 -36.23 -6.07 -26.32
N VAL A 33 -36.04 -6.30 -27.62
CA VAL A 33 -37.05 -5.97 -28.64
C VAL A 33 -38.35 -6.72 -28.30
N GLY A 34 -39.47 -5.98 -28.37
CA GLY A 34 -40.80 -6.49 -28.00
C GLY A 34 -41.22 -6.27 -26.55
N GLU A 35 -40.28 -5.83 -25.68
CA GLU A 35 -40.59 -5.49 -24.29
C GLU A 35 -41.05 -4.04 -24.15
N LEU A 36 -41.76 -3.77 -23.06
CA LEU A 36 -42.22 -2.43 -22.71
C LEU A 36 -41.04 -1.63 -22.12
N TYR A 37 -40.73 -0.49 -22.72
CA TYR A 37 -39.82 0.50 -22.19
C TYR A 37 -40.52 1.40 -21.18
N ASN A 38 -39.83 1.72 -20.09
CA ASN A 38 -40.15 2.82 -19.17
C ASN A 38 -38.86 3.42 -18.64
N ASP A 39 -38.95 4.58 -17.95
CA ASP A 39 -37.80 5.29 -17.43
C ASP A 39 -36.99 4.50 -16.40
N GLU A 40 -37.63 3.59 -15.63
CA GLU A 40 -36.94 2.73 -14.69
C GLU A 40 -36.03 1.72 -15.41
N LYS A 41 -36.54 1.07 -16.45
CA LYS A 41 -35.75 0.14 -17.30
C LYS A 41 -34.62 0.90 -18.03
N GLY A 42 -34.90 2.11 -18.51
CA GLY A 42 -33.88 2.98 -19.11
C GLY A 42 -32.75 3.33 -18.14
N SER A 43 -33.09 3.73 -16.93
CA SER A 43 -32.10 4.01 -15.88
C SER A 43 -31.31 2.75 -15.48
N ALA A 44 -31.96 1.60 -15.41
CA ALA A 44 -31.29 0.33 -15.15
C ALA A 44 -30.30 -0.06 -16.27
N ALA A 45 -30.69 0.18 -17.54
CA ALA A 45 -29.82 -0.06 -18.69
C ALA A 45 -28.57 0.82 -18.64
N ILE A 46 -28.73 2.11 -18.35
CA ILE A 46 -27.59 3.04 -18.20
C ILE A 46 -26.64 2.57 -17.08
N ARG A 47 -27.19 2.23 -15.90
CA ARG A 47 -26.38 1.73 -14.78
C ARG A 47 -25.64 0.44 -15.13
N SER A 48 -26.28 -0.49 -15.81
CA SER A 48 -25.68 -1.76 -16.23
C SER A 48 -24.51 -1.53 -17.19
N LEU A 49 -24.63 -0.60 -18.12
CA LEU A 49 -23.57 -0.26 -19.08
C LEU A 49 -22.41 0.45 -18.41
N PHE A 50 -22.66 1.41 -17.49
CA PHE A 50 -21.59 2.03 -16.70
C PHE A 50 -20.86 1.01 -15.82
N ALA A 51 -21.55 0.03 -15.28
CA ALA A 51 -20.95 -1.01 -14.43
C ALA A 51 -19.92 -1.87 -15.17
N LEU A 52 -19.96 -1.93 -16.51
CA LEU A 52 -18.94 -2.61 -17.31
C LEU A 52 -17.55 -1.93 -17.24
N GLY A 53 -17.50 -0.65 -16.86
CA GLY A 53 -16.25 0.11 -16.80
C GLY A 53 -15.63 0.46 -18.17
N LEU A 54 -16.33 0.19 -19.26
CA LEU A 54 -15.85 0.35 -20.64
C LEU A 54 -16.17 1.73 -21.22
N PHE A 55 -17.17 2.42 -20.67
CA PHE A 55 -17.73 3.63 -21.24
C PHE A 55 -17.45 4.86 -20.37
N LYS A 56 -17.11 5.94 -21.04
CA LYS A 56 -16.97 7.28 -20.44
C LYS A 56 -18.33 7.94 -20.29
N ASP A 57 -19.21 7.76 -21.28
CA ASP A 57 -20.57 8.26 -21.28
C ASP A 57 -21.53 7.23 -21.88
N VAL A 58 -22.77 7.22 -21.37
CA VAL A 58 -23.87 6.38 -21.84
C VAL A 58 -25.13 7.20 -21.82
N ARG A 59 -25.80 7.31 -22.97
CA ARG A 59 -27.08 8.00 -23.13
C ARG A 59 -28.09 7.10 -23.82
N LEU A 60 -29.34 7.26 -23.48
CA LEU A 60 -30.47 6.67 -24.18
C LEU A 60 -31.29 7.75 -24.83
N GLU A 61 -31.61 7.54 -26.11
CA GLU A 61 -32.54 8.37 -26.86
C GLU A 61 -33.65 7.49 -27.41
N VAL A 62 -34.84 8.05 -27.50
CA VAL A 62 -36.01 7.40 -28.04
C VAL A 62 -36.39 8.12 -29.34
N SER A 63 -36.43 7.35 -30.44
CA SER A 63 -36.88 7.80 -31.73
C SER A 63 -38.09 6.99 -32.17
N GLY A 64 -39.30 7.51 -31.87
CA GLY A 64 -40.55 6.76 -32.05
C GLY A 64 -40.60 5.57 -31.08
N ASP A 65 -40.60 4.37 -31.63
CA ASP A 65 -40.57 3.08 -30.92
C ASP A 65 -39.18 2.38 -30.98
N VAL A 66 -38.17 3.10 -31.42
CA VAL A 66 -36.76 2.66 -31.46
C VAL A 66 -35.98 3.24 -30.30
N LEU A 67 -35.31 2.38 -29.55
CA LEU A 67 -34.39 2.77 -28.50
C LEU A 67 -32.98 2.91 -29.08
N VAL A 68 -32.37 4.08 -28.94
CA VAL A 68 -30.99 4.37 -29.37
C VAL A 68 -30.10 4.44 -28.15
N VAL A 69 -29.15 3.53 -28.06
CA VAL A 69 -28.11 3.50 -27.03
C VAL A 69 -26.87 4.18 -27.57
N ILE A 70 -26.54 5.34 -27.03
CA ILE A 70 -25.38 6.12 -27.47
C ILE A 70 -24.31 5.97 -26.40
N VAL A 71 -23.15 5.45 -26.79
CA VAL A 71 -22.03 5.23 -25.89
C VAL A 71 -20.77 5.97 -26.35
N GLU A 72 -19.96 6.40 -25.40
CA GLU A 72 -18.61 6.88 -25.64
C GLU A 72 -17.65 5.95 -24.90
N GLU A 73 -16.82 5.21 -25.66
CA GLU A 73 -15.88 4.27 -25.08
C GLU A 73 -14.75 5.01 -24.37
N ARG A 74 -14.32 4.48 -23.23
CA ARG A 74 -13.08 4.92 -22.58
C ARG A 74 -11.89 4.60 -23.48
N PRO A 75 -10.88 5.50 -23.56
CA PRO A 75 -9.65 5.15 -24.24
C PRO A 75 -8.97 3.96 -23.54
N THR A 76 -8.16 3.21 -24.26
CA THR A 76 -7.35 2.15 -23.69
C THR A 76 -5.89 2.57 -23.61
N VAL A 77 -5.21 2.02 -22.61
CA VAL A 77 -3.77 2.24 -22.43
C VAL A 77 -3.00 1.57 -23.56
N ALA A 78 -2.23 2.34 -24.33
CA ALA A 78 -1.35 1.82 -25.36
C ALA A 78 0.06 1.54 -24.85
N GLY A 79 0.53 2.34 -23.88
CA GLY A 79 1.84 2.17 -23.29
C GLY A 79 1.99 3.01 -22.03
N VAL A 80 2.97 2.61 -21.20
CA VAL A 80 3.32 3.30 -19.96
C VAL A 80 4.82 3.55 -19.97
N GLU A 81 5.21 4.81 -19.81
CA GLU A 81 6.60 5.25 -19.75
C GLU A 81 6.91 5.95 -18.43
N PHE A 82 8.16 5.81 -17.98
CA PHE A 82 8.70 6.44 -16.78
C PHE A 82 9.90 7.30 -17.15
N VAL A 83 9.88 8.54 -16.68
CA VAL A 83 10.95 9.52 -16.86
C VAL A 83 11.42 9.99 -15.48
N GLY A 84 12.74 10.05 -15.27
CA GLY A 84 13.33 10.51 -14.02
C GLY A 84 13.42 9.47 -12.90
N SER A 85 12.91 8.27 -13.10
CA SER A 85 13.07 7.14 -12.17
C SER A 85 14.51 6.62 -12.24
N LYS A 86 15.23 6.68 -11.11
CA LYS A 86 16.59 6.18 -10.93
C LYS A 86 16.65 5.08 -9.85
N GLU A 87 15.82 5.21 -8.82
CA GLU A 87 15.79 4.26 -7.68
C GLU A 87 15.16 2.92 -8.05
N PHE A 88 14.25 2.91 -9.01
CA PHE A 88 13.55 1.69 -9.43
C PHE A 88 13.74 1.40 -10.90
N ASP A 89 13.92 0.11 -11.20
CA ASP A 89 13.79 -0.38 -12.57
C ASP A 89 12.36 -0.19 -13.08
N LYS A 90 12.24 0.14 -14.35
CA LYS A 90 10.94 0.37 -15.02
C LYS A 90 10.00 -0.82 -14.91
N ASP A 91 10.52 -2.04 -14.91
CA ASP A 91 9.73 -3.26 -14.81
C ASP A 91 9.11 -3.44 -13.42
N ILE A 92 9.79 -3.00 -12.36
CA ILE A 92 9.26 -3.00 -10.99
C ILE A 92 8.09 -2.02 -10.90
N LEU A 93 8.24 -0.83 -11.46
CA LEU A 93 7.18 0.19 -11.48
C LEU A 93 5.99 -0.26 -12.32
N LYS A 94 6.21 -0.86 -13.49
CA LYS A 94 5.15 -1.44 -14.33
C LYS A 94 4.37 -2.53 -13.59
N LYS A 95 5.07 -3.39 -12.83
CA LYS A 95 4.43 -4.43 -12.02
C LYS A 95 3.56 -3.82 -10.93
N ALA A 96 4.05 -2.82 -10.20
CA ALA A 96 3.29 -2.12 -9.18
C ALA A 96 2.01 -1.47 -9.76
N LEU A 97 2.11 -0.86 -10.95
CA LEU A 97 0.97 -0.28 -11.63
C LEU A 97 -0.02 -1.34 -12.14
N ARG A 98 0.45 -2.48 -12.58
CA ARG A 98 -0.40 -3.61 -12.98
C ARG A 98 -1.30 -4.07 -11.82
N ASP A 99 -0.77 -4.11 -10.61
CA ASP A 99 -1.52 -4.47 -9.40
C ASP A 99 -2.61 -3.44 -9.08
N THR A 100 -2.48 -2.20 -9.53
CA THR A 100 -3.53 -1.18 -9.43
C THR A 100 -4.56 -1.24 -10.57
N GLY A 101 -4.31 -2.07 -11.59
CA GLY A 101 -5.16 -2.21 -12.78
C GLY A 101 -4.68 -1.43 -14.00
N LEU A 102 -3.50 -0.78 -13.94
CA LEU A 102 -2.94 -0.03 -15.08
C LEU A 102 -1.95 -0.89 -15.86
N PHE A 103 -2.35 -1.31 -17.05
CA PHE A 103 -1.51 -2.02 -18.03
C PHE A 103 -2.06 -1.87 -19.45
N GLU A 104 -1.27 -2.23 -20.44
CA GLU A 104 -1.66 -2.12 -21.85
C GLU A 104 -2.96 -2.86 -22.17
N GLY A 105 -3.83 -2.20 -22.93
CA GLY A 105 -5.13 -2.74 -23.33
C GLY A 105 -6.27 -2.48 -22.35
N GLN A 106 -5.99 -1.99 -21.14
CA GLN A 106 -7.02 -1.68 -20.15
C GLN A 106 -7.72 -0.36 -20.45
N PRO A 107 -9.02 -0.25 -20.15
CA PRO A 107 -9.72 1.03 -20.16
C PRO A 107 -9.05 2.00 -19.19
N PHE A 108 -8.91 3.25 -19.63
CA PHE A 108 -8.26 4.31 -18.89
C PHE A 108 -9.26 5.39 -18.48
N ASP A 109 -9.16 5.87 -17.27
CA ASP A 109 -9.82 7.06 -16.77
C ASP A 109 -8.91 7.86 -15.82
N LYS A 110 -9.37 9.06 -15.45
CA LYS A 110 -8.62 9.92 -14.54
C LYS A 110 -8.43 9.28 -13.16
N ALA A 111 -9.41 8.54 -12.65
CA ALA A 111 -9.32 7.88 -11.36
C ALA A 111 -8.21 6.82 -11.34
N LEU A 112 -8.04 6.06 -12.42
CA LEU A 112 -6.95 5.11 -12.58
C LEU A 112 -5.60 5.82 -12.65
N ALA A 113 -5.50 6.97 -13.32
CA ALA A 113 -4.28 7.79 -13.35
C ALA A 113 -3.90 8.26 -11.94
N ASP A 114 -4.85 8.83 -11.20
CA ASP A 114 -4.63 9.33 -9.84
C ASP A 114 -4.21 8.20 -8.89
N LYS A 115 -4.87 7.05 -8.96
CA LYS A 115 -4.53 5.86 -8.19
C LYS A 115 -3.13 5.35 -8.49
N SER A 116 -2.76 5.33 -9.77
CA SER A 116 -1.44 4.91 -10.22
C SER A 116 -0.35 5.86 -9.74
N GLU A 117 -0.60 7.16 -9.78
CA GLU A 117 0.32 8.18 -9.26
C GLU A 117 0.53 8.02 -7.74
N GLN A 118 -0.53 7.76 -6.97
CA GLN A 118 -0.42 7.52 -5.53
C GLN A 118 0.35 6.22 -5.24
N GLU A 119 0.14 5.17 -6.01
CA GLU A 119 0.91 3.93 -5.85
C GLU A 119 2.40 4.14 -6.14
N LEU A 120 2.75 4.86 -7.20
CA LEU A 120 4.14 5.21 -7.47
C LEU A 120 4.75 6.00 -6.30
N LYS A 121 4.08 7.05 -5.82
CA LYS A 121 4.54 7.82 -4.66
C LYS A 121 4.75 6.92 -3.44
N ARG A 122 3.85 5.97 -3.19
CA ARG A 122 3.97 5.01 -2.09
C ARG A 122 5.23 4.15 -2.20
N GLN A 123 5.59 3.68 -3.41
CA GLN A 123 6.82 2.91 -3.62
C GLN A 123 8.06 3.72 -3.22
N TYR A 124 8.12 4.99 -3.60
CA TYR A 124 9.23 5.87 -3.26
C TYR A 124 9.29 6.22 -1.76
N VAL A 125 8.14 6.49 -1.15
CA VAL A 125 8.03 6.75 0.30
C VAL A 125 8.51 5.55 1.11
N ASN A 126 8.24 4.33 0.66
CA ASN A 126 8.76 3.11 1.29
C ASN A 126 10.30 3.00 1.25
N ARG A 127 10.95 3.75 0.36
CA ARG A 127 12.40 3.91 0.26
C ARG A 127 12.93 5.17 0.90
N SER A 128 12.13 5.81 1.77
CA SER A 128 12.46 7.08 2.45
C SER A 128 12.64 8.30 1.53
N LEU A 129 12.11 8.21 0.31
CA LEU A 129 12.07 9.32 -0.65
C LEU A 129 10.77 10.12 -0.48
N TYR A 130 10.63 10.83 0.63
CA TYR A 130 9.39 11.55 1.00
C TYR A 130 9.12 12.79 0.14
N ALA A 131 10.16 13.33 -0.50
CA ALA A 131 10.05 14.52 -1.36
C ALA A 131 9.66 14.18 -2.80
N VAL A 132 9.40 12.91 -3.11
CA VAL A 132 9.04 12.47 -4.45
C VAL A 132 7.81 13.21 -4.98
N THR A 133 7.90 13.65 -6.22
CA THR A 133 6.74 14.16 -6.98
C THR A 133 6.59 13.32 -8.24
N VAL A 134 5.37 13.01 -8.58
CA VAL A 134 5.00 12.27 -9.79
C VAL A 134 3.98 13.09 -10.54
N VAL A 135 4.23 13.36 -11.81
CA VAL A 135 3.32 14.06 -12.71
C VAL A 135 2.95 13.12 -13.84
N THR A 136 1.67 12.90 -14.03
CA THR A 136 1.14 12.02 -15.07
C THR A 136 0.77 12.86 -16.30
N THR A 137 1.34 12.53 -17.44
CA THR A 137 0.97 13.09 -18.75
C THR A 137 0.23 12.04 -19.56
N VAL A 138 -0.95 12.37 -20.02
CA VAL A 138 -1.80 11.53 -20.87
C VAL A 138 -1.75 12.06 -22.29
N THR A 139 -1.22 11.26 -23.22
CA THR A 139 -1.10 11.64 -24.64
C THR A 139 -2.07 10.78 -25.45
N PRO A 140 -3.15 11.37 -25.98
CA PRO A 140 -4.04 10.67 -26.89
C PRO A 140 -3.32 10.28 -28.18
N ILE A 141 -3.60 9.08 -28.66
CA ILE A 141 -3.11 8.56 -29.93
C ILE A 141 -4.26 7.94 -30.73
N GLU A 142 -3.97 7.49 -31.94
CA GLU A 142 -4.96 6.91 -32.83
C GLU A 142 -5.73 5.74 -32.23
N ARG A 143 -6.94 5.49 -32.76
CA ARG A 143 -7.84 4.40 -32.36
C ARG A 143 -8.28 4.46 -30.88
N ASN A 144 -8.57 5.67 -30.40
CA ASN A 144 -9.03 5.89 -29.02
C ASN A 144 -8.12 5.21 -27.97
N ARG A 145 -6.81 5.42 -28.08
CA ARG A 145 -5.80 4.95 -27.14
C ARG A 145 -5.05 6.11 -26.52
N VAL A 146 -4.40 5.85 -25.40
CA VAL A 146 -3.56 6.84 -24.71
C VAL A 146 -2.21 6.24 -24.35
N ASN A 147 -1.16 7.04 -24.47
CA ASN A 147 0.13 6.78 -23.85
C ASN A 147 0.21 7.55 -22.54
N LEU A 148 0.69 6.91 -21.50
CA LEU A 148 0.87 7.49 -20.18
C LEU A 148 2.36 7.66 -19.92
N THR A 149 2.75 8.88 -19.55
CA THR A 149 4.12 9.17 -19.12
C THR A 149 4.09 9.63 -17.67
N PHE A 150 4.76 8.90 -16.79
CA PHE A 150 4.97 9.29 -15.41
C PHE A 150 6.33 9.98 -15.27
N SER A 151 6.32 11.28 -15.08
CA SER A 151 7.51 12.06 -14.81
C SER A 151 7.76 12.10 -13.30
N VAL A 152 8.83 11.45 -12.87
CA VAL A 152 9.20 11.31 -11.46
C VAL A 152 10.34 12.26 -11.14
N THR A 153 10.15 13.05 -10.10
CA THR A 153 11.23 13.79 -9.44
C THR A 153 11.41 13.17 -8.07
N GLU A 154 12.47 12.39 -7.88
CA GLU A 154 12.65 11.55 -6.69
C GLU A 154 12.94 12.36 -5.43
N GLY A 155 13.64 13.48 -5.56
CA GLY A 155 14.16 14.23 -4.44
C GLY A 155 15.34 13.51 -3.77
N GLU A 156 15.65 13.90 -2.54
CA GLU A 156 16.70 13.28 -1.75
C GLU A 156 16.11 12.29 -0.74
N ILE A 157 16.91 11.28 -0.39
CA ILE A 157 16.54 10.33 0.66
C ILE A 157 16.57 11.06 2.00
N ALA A 158 15.49 10.96 2.77
CA ALA A 158 15.42 11.57 4.08
C ALA A 158 16.34 10.85 5.07
N LYS A 159 17.16 11.64 5.78
CA LYS A 159 18.12 11.14 6.77
C LYS A 159 17.49 11.09 8.16
N ILE A 160 17.80 10.06 8.94
CA ILE A 160 17.39 10.00 10.34
C ILE A 160 18.23 11.01 11.12
N LYS A 161 17.55 12.02 11.66
CA LYS A 161 18.16 13.06 12.51
C LYS A 161 18.23 12.64 13.96
N ASP A 162 17.16 12.01 14.46
CA ASP A 162 17.03 11.70 15.88
C ASP A 162 16.12 10.48 16.11
N ILE A 163 16.48 9.68 17.10
CA ILE A 163 15.68 8.59 17.63
C ILE A 163 15.39 8.91 19.08
N ARG A 164 14.13 9.13 19.42
CA ARG A 164 13.68 9.44 20.78
C ARG A 164 12.97 8.26 21.38
N VAL A 165 13.48 7.73 22.47
CA VAL A 165 12.82 6.67 23.23
C VAL A 165 12.00 7.30 24.34
N VAL A 166 10.70 7.08 24.34
CA VAL A 166 9.75 7.60 25.33
C VAL A 166 9.18 6.42 26.12
N GLY A 167 9.16 6.55 27.46
CA GLY A 167 8.63 5.50 28.35
C GLY A 167 9.70 4.61 28.99
N ALA A 168 10.98 4.77 28.63
CA ALA A 168 12.09 4.09 29.30
C ALA A 168 12.27 4.62 30.74
N LYS A 169 12.16 3.75 31.73
CA LYS A 169 12.39 4.05 33.15
C LYS A 169 13.61 3.30 33.70
N ASP A 170 13.80 2.07 33.24
CA ASP A 170 14.85 1.15 33.73
C ASP A 170 16.19 1.37 33.02
N PHE A 171 16.22 2.16 31.96
CA PHE A 171 17.42 2.44 31.21
C PHE A 171 17.66 3.94 31.08
N SER A 172 18.88 4.35 31.35
CA SER A 172 19.29 5.73 31.02
C SER A 172 19.39 5.91 29.50
N GLU A 173 19.13 7.10 29.02
CA GLU A 173 19.25 7.46 27.60
C GLU A 173 20.61 7.07 27.02
N SER A 174 21.68 7.20 27.82
CA SER A 174 23.04 6.81 27.44
C SER A 174 23.22 5.30 27.28
N SER A 175 22.49 4.48 28.08
CA SER A 175 22.51 3.02 27.96
C SER A 175 21.73 2.56 26.72
N LEU A 176 20.62 3.22 26.41
CA LEU A 176 19.84 2.96 25.22
C LEU A 176 20.61 3.33 23.95
N ARG A 177 21.29 4.48 23.95
CA ARG A 177 22.16 4.87 22.85
C ARG A 177 23.25 3.83 22.58
N LYS A 178 23.89 3.30 23.61
CA LYS A 178 24.91 2.23 23.47
C LYS A 178 24.35 0.94 22.87
N LEU A 179 23.10 0.61 23.13
CA LEU A 179 22.44 -0.57 22.55
C LEU A 179 22.26 -0.43 21.03
N PHE A 180 21.87 0.75 20.56
CA PHE A 180 21.83 1.04 19.13
C PHE A 180 23.24 1.10 18.52
N ASP A 181 24.22 1.62 19.22
CA ASP A 181 25.61 1.69 18.78
C ASP A 181 26.28 0.32 18.63
N LEU A 182 25.99 -0.63 19.51
CA LEU A 182 26.61 -1.96 19.52
C LEU A 182 26.16 -2.84 18.36
N ASN A 183 24.96 -2.63 17.83
CA ASN A 183 24.38 -3.46 16.77
C ASN A 183 24.55 -2.88 15.35
N THR A 184 24.82 -1.60 15.24
CA THR A 184 24.98 -0.93 13.94
C THR A 184 26.44 -0.68 13.57
N GLY A 185 27.40 -1.18 14.36
CA GLY A 185 28.83 -0.96 14.12
C GLY A 185 29.31 0.42 14.53
N GLY A 186 28.61 1.04 15.49
CA GLY A 186 28.93 2.34 16.08
C GLY A 186 28.00 3.47 15.64
N TRP A 187 27.67 4.34 16.58
CA TRP A 187 26.86 5.55 16.40
C TRP A 187 27.24 6.39 15.15
N LEU A 188 28.52 6.40 14.81
CA LEU A 188 29.04 7.04 13.60
C LEU A 188 28.81 6.23 12.33
N SER A 189 28.60 4.91 12.40
CA SER A 189 28.46 4.09 11.19
C SER A 189 27.09 4.22 10.55
N TRP A 190 26.02 4.43 11.33
CA TRP A 190 24.72 4.74 10.77
C TRP A 190 24.66 6.20 10.27
N TYR A 191 25.36 7.12 10.91
CA TYR A 191 25.50 8.48 10.42
C TYR A 191 26.34 8.57 9.14
N THR A 192 27.32 7.67 8.96
CA THR A 192 28.20 7.65 7.79
C THR A 192 27.79 6.66 6.70
N LYS A 193 27.02 5.61 7.03
CA LYS A 193 26.51 4.64 6.05
C LYS A 193 25.07 4.88 5.59
N SER A 194 24.33 5.74 6.26
CA SER A 194 22.89 5.81 6.07
C SER A 194 22.42 6.96 5.19
N ASP A 195 22.87 7.00 3.99
CA ASP A 195 22.03 7.61 2.97
C ASP A 195 20.73 6.80 2.73
N ARG A 196 20.60 5.60 3.37
CA ARG A 196 19.50 4.66 3.11
C ARG A 196 19.13 3.85 4.35
N TYR A 197 18.60 4.48 5.40
CA TYR A 197 18.00 3.71 6.49
C TYR A 197 16.64 3.17 6.08
N SER A 198 16.56 1.88 5.76
CA SER A 198 15.33 1.24 5.33
C SER A 198 14.44 0.85 6.52
N ARG A 199 13.13 0.69 6.29
CA ARG A 199 12.20 0.12 7.30
C ARG A 199 12.64 -1.25 7.79
N VAL A 200 13.35 -2.02 6.97
CA VAL A 200 13.85 -3.34 7.32
C VAL A 200 14.94 -3.24 8.39
N GLU A 201 15.88 -2.28 8.23
CA GLU A 201 16.93 -2.03 9.21
C GLU A 201 16.35 -1.49 10.52
N LEU A 202 15.39 -0.57 10.45
CA LEU A 202 14.68 -0.07 11.64
C LEU A 202 13.99 -1.20 12.42
N ASN A 203 13.28 -2.11 11.73
CA ASN A 203 12.62 -3.23 12.37
C ASN A 203 13.62 -4.19 13.00
N ALA A 204 14.76 -4.45 12.35
CA ALA A 204 15.83 -5.27 12.91
C ALA A 204 16.42 -4.64 14.20
N ASP A 205 16.62 -3.33 14.21
CA ASP A 205 17.10 -2.61 15.38
C ASP A 205 16.07 -2.60 16.51
N ILE A 206 14.77 -2.45 16.20
CA ILE A 206 13.68 -2.57 17.19
C ILE A 206 13.62 -3.98 17.79
N GLU A 207 13.78 -5.04 17.01
CA GLU A 207 13.81 -6.41 17.52
C GLU A 207 15.03 -6.66 18.41
N THR A 208 16.18 -6.13 18.09
CA THR A 208 17.38 -6.19 18.93
C THR A 208 17.16 -5.44 20.25
N PHE A 209 16.53 -4.29 20.17
CA PHE A 209 16.14 -3.50 21.33
C PHE A 209 15.18 -4.27 22.24
N ARG A 210 14.16 -4.91 21.66
CA ARG A 210 13.22 -5.79 22.35
C ARG A 210 13.94 -6.96 23.05
N SER A 211 14.82 -7.64 22.34
CA SER A 211 15.61 -8.77 22.91
C SER A 211 16.41 -8.34 24.13
N SER A 212 16.97 -7.13 24.11
CA SER A 212 17.71 -6.58 25.24
C SER A 212 16.88 -6.35 26.50
N TYR A 213 15.60 -5.97 26.36
CA TYR A 213 14.66 -5.86 27.48
C TYR A 213 14.23 -7.25 27.99
N LEU A 214 13.94 -8.18 27.09
CA LEU A 214 13.56 -9.55 27.44
C LEU A 214 14.66 -10.25 28.24
N THR A 215 15.93 -10.11 27.83
CA THR A 215 17.06 -10.70 28.53
C THR A 215 17.29 -10.13 29.93
N ARG A 216 16.67 -8.99 30.27
CA ARG A 216 16.75 -8.36 31.57
C ARG A 216 15.52 -8.55 32.45
N GLY A 217 14.59 -9.41 32.01
CA GLY A 217 13.41 -9.81 32.77
C GLY A 217 12.16 -8.99 32.51
N SER A 218 12.16 -8.07 31.55
CA SER A 218 10.96 -7.30 31.13
C SER A 218 10.17 -8.09 30.10
N LEU A 219 9.44 -9.13 30.52
CA LEU A 219 8.73 -10.04 29.60
C LEU A 219 7.55 -9.37 28.89
N ASP A 220 6.95 -8.36 29.49
CA ASP A 220 5.83 -7.59 28.92
C ASP A 220 6.28 -6.37 28.12
N PHE A 221 7.58 -6.30 27.77
CA PHE A 221 8.11 -5.24 26.97
C PHE A 221 7.45 -5.20 25.60
N ARG A 222 7.02 -4.01 25.21
CA ARG A 222 6.47 -3.77 23.86
C ARG A 222 6.81 -2.37 23.37
N VAL A 223 6.90 -2.25 22.06
CA VAL A 223 6.96 -0.98 21.36
C VAL A 223 5.54 -0.65 20.91
N ASP A 224 4.94 0.39 21.49
CA ASP A 224 3.52 0.70 21.29
C ASP A 224 3.26 1.37 19.93
N SER A 225 4.15 2.24 19.49
CA SER A 225 4.06 2.87 18.17
C SER A 225 5.40 3.43 17.71
N THR A 226 5.63 3.36 16.41
CA THR A 226 6.68 4.06 15.70
C THR A 226 6.03 5.00 14.69
N GLN A 227 5.78 6.26 15.07
CA GLN A 227 5.32 7.26 14.12
C GLN A 227 6.53 8.07 13.65
N VAL A 228 6.79 8.03 12.36
CA VAL A 228 7.85 8.82 11.74
C VAL A 228 7.40 10.27 11.67
N ALA A 229 8.13 11.16 12.30
CA ALA A 229 7.97 12.60 12.14
C ALA A 229 8.92 13.08 11.04
N ILE A 230 8.35 13.68 9.99
CA ILE A 230 9.09 14.15 8.81
C ILE A 230 9.23 15.65 8.91
N SER A 231 10.46 16.17 8.67
CA SER A 231 10.71 17.62 8.63
C SER A 231 9.92 18.30 7.48
N PRO A 232 9.62 19.60 7.56
CA PRO A 232 8.88 20.31 6.51
C PRO A 232 9.55 20.27 5.13
N ASP A 233 10.88 20.22 5.08
CA ASP A 233 11.67 20.08 3.87
C ASP A 233 11.77 18.62 3.36
N LYS A 234 11.21 17.66 4.13
CA LYS A 234 11.18 16.22 3.83
C LYS A 234 12.57 15.56 3.70
N GLN A 235 13.59 16.20 4.24
CA GLN A 235 14.98 15.73 4.19
C GLN A 235 15.41 15.03 5.47
N GLU A 236 14.72 15.28 6.59
CA GLU A 236 15.02 14.70 7.89
C GLU A 236 13.83 13.97 8.49
N ILE A 237 14.10 12.88 9.18
CA ILE A 237 13.10 12.13 9.93
C ILE A 237 13.50 11.99 11.39
N THR A 238 12.53 12.09 12.28
CA THR A 238 12.67 11.79 13.70
C THR A 238 11.80 10.59 14.03
N LEU A 239 12.36 9.60 14.73
CA LEU A 239 11.70 8.36 15.11
C LEU A 239 11.40 8.36 16.61
N PRO A 240 10.20 8.74 17.06
CA PRO A 240 9.80 8.54 18.45
C PRO A 240 9.42 7.07 18.66
N LEU A 241 10.19 6.34 19.47
CA LEU A 241 9.90 5.00 19.92
C LEU A 241 9.14 5.08 21.24
N ASN A 242 7.84 4.90 21.22
CA ASN A 242 7.05 4.79 22.44
C ASN A 242 7.10 3.36 22.94
N ILE A 243 7.60 3.15 24.15
CA ILE A 243 7.78 1.84 24.74
C ILE A 243 7.00 1.70 26.04
N THR A 244 6.56 0.49 26.31
CA THR A 244 6.04 0.06 27.61
C THR A 244 6.97 -1.03 28.12
N GLU A 245 7.67 -0.77 29.22
CA GLU A 245 8.67 -1.73 29.77
C GLU A 245 8.01 -2.93 30.45
N GLY A 246 6.85 -2.73 31.06
CA GLY A 246 6.20 -3.72 31.89
C GLY A 246 6.93 -3.96 33.24
N PRO A 247 6.41 -4.85 34.09
CA PRO A 247 7.07 -5.24 35.32
C PRO A 247 8.30 -6.11 35.05
N ARG A 248 9.28 -6.02 35.94
CA ARG A 248 10.44 -6.90 35.89
C ARG A 248 10.12 -8.23 36.58
N PHE A 249 10.29 -9.31 35.88
CA PHE A 249 10.07 -10.66 36.41
C PHE A 249 11.36 -11.24 36.99
N VAL A 250 11.24 -11.88 38.14
CA VAL A 250 12.33 -12.64 38.78
C VAL A 250 11.90 -14.11 38.92
N VAL A 251 12.87 -14.99 38.77
CA VAL A 251 12.61 -16.42 38.92
C VAL A 251 12.29 -16.74 40.39
N SER A 252 11.05 -17.09 40.70
CA SER A 252 10.64 -17.46 42.06
C SER A 252 11.01 -18.90 42.40
N ARG A 253 10.98 -19.81 41.43
CA ARG A 253 11.29 -21.22 41.59
C ARG A 253 11.60 -21.90 40.27
N VAL A 254 12.59 -22.78 40.29
CA VAL A 254 12.90 -23.72 39.21
C VAL A 254 12.45 -25.10 39.63
N ARG A 255 11.68 -25.78 38.81
CA ARG A 255 11.27 -27.18 39.02
C ARG A 255 11.66 -28.01 37.81
N LEU A 256 12.36 -29.08 38.03
CA LEU A 256 12.56 -30.11 37.01
C LEU A 256 11.34 -31.04 37.01
N ALA A 257 10.73 -31.21 35.85
CA ALA A 257 9.63 -32.14 35.62
C ALA A 257 10.10 -33.23 34.66
N GLY A 258 9.91 -34.49 35.05
CA GLY A 258 10.27 -35.66 34.26
C GLY A 258 10.82 -36.81 35.13
N ASN A 259 10.97 -38.00 34.54
CA ASN A 259 11.61 -39.13 35.18
C ASN A 259 13.13 -38.99 35.07
N SER A 260 13.75 -38.39 36.09
CA SER A 260 15.20 -38.26 36.18
C SER A 260 15.81 -39.41 36.97
N TRP A 261 15.79 -40.63 36.46
CA TRP A 261 16.34 -41.81 37.07
C TRP A 261 17.79 -41.61 37.55
N GLY A 262 18.00 -41.08 38.77
CA GLY A 262 19.31 -40.93 39.41
C GLY A 262 20.27 -39.90 38.82
N LEU A 263 19.88 -39.14 37.83
CA LEU A 263 20.72 -38.13 37.12
C LEU A 263 20.47 -36.69 37.61
N TYR A 264 20.03 -36.51 38.85
CA TYR A 264 19.64 -35.18 39.36
C TYR A 264 20.80 -34.18 39.37
N GLU A 265 22.02 -34.63 39.70
CA GLU A 265 23.20 -33.75 39.71
C GLU A 265 23.68 -33.39 38.27
N ASP A 266 23.61 -34.33 37.33
CA ASP A 266 24.05 -34.13 35.97
C ASP A 266 23.09 -33.22 35.15
N VAL A 267 21.80 -33.21 35.53
CA VAL A 267 20.80 -32.36 34.83
C VAL A 267 20.69 -30.97 35.43
N THR A 268 21.00 -30.79 36.71
CA THR A 268 20.96 -29.48 37.38
C THR A 268 22.22 -28.66 37.18
N SER A 269 23.36 -29.30 36.92
CA SER A 269 24.65 -28.66 36.72
C SER A 269 24.70 -27.69 35.52
N PRO A 270 24.08 -27.96 34.35
CA PRO A 270 24.06 -27.05 33.24
C PRO A 270 22.97 -25.94 33.33
N VAL A 271 22.04 -26.03 34.30
CA VAL A 271 20.96 -25.06 34.47
C VAL A 271 21.43 -23.90 35.35
N HIS A 272 21.88 -22.82 34.76
CA HIS A 272 22.33 -21.63 35.47
C HIS A 272 21.20 -20.68 35.94
N ILE A 273 19.96 -21.17 36.02
CA ILE A 273 18.81 -20.39 36.48
C ILE A 273 18.57 -20.67 37.97
N THR A 274 18.79 -19.67 38.81
CA THR A 274 18.56 -19.73 40.26
C THR A 274 17.43 -18.79 40.69
N SER A 275 16.69 -19.16 41.76
CA SER A 275 15.64 -18.29 42.28
C SER A 275 16.23 -16.94 42.78
N GLY A 276 15.50 -15.85 42.59
CA GLY A 276 15.94 -14.51 42.99
C GLY A 276 16.71 -13.73 41.91
N TYR A 277 17.12 -14.36 40.80
CA TYR A 277 17.75 -13.67 39.69
C TYR A 277 16.69 -13.19 38.67
N ALA A 278 17.00 -12.10 37.98
CA ALA A 278 16.15 -11.65 36.88
C ALA A 278 16.07 -12.75 35.81
N TYR A 279 14.86 -13.02 35.34
CA TYR A 279 14.66 -13.94 34.22
C TYR A 279 15.43 -13.40 32.99
N ARG A 280 16.23 -14.28 32.38
CA ARG A 280 16.92 -14.03 31.11
C ARG A 280 16.47 -15.10 30.13
N ALA A 281 15.83 -14.67 29.04
CA ALA A 281 15.42 -15.56 27.96
C ALA A 281 16.59 -15.91 27.03
#